data_3b677b9d4afcf496f76201b3284917f1
#
_entry.id   3b677b9d4afcf496f76201b3284917f1
#
_cell.length_a   1.000
_cell.length_b   1.000
_cell.length_c   1.000
_cell.angle_alpha   90.00
_cell.angle_beta   90.00
_cell.angle_gamma   90.00
#
_symmetry.space_group_name_H-M   'P 1'
#
loop_
_entity.id
_entity.type
_entity.pdbx_description
1 polymer ?
#
loop_
_entity_poly.entity_id
_entity_poly.type
_entity_poly.pdbx_seq_one_letter_code
_entity_poly.pdbx_strand_id
1 'polypeptide(L)'
;MYPHTDHQTSQPILDVQHLSFRYNGLFALEDITFHLHESERVAVVGPNGAGKSTLFKVVSGVLPPTSGEVNIFGSRPHGHVCIAYIPQRSQVDWNFPVNVADVVMMGRSAKLGPLNWPHKKDWDYVHHALETVELSDLASYQINQLSGGQQQRMFIARALAQEAELMLMDEPLNGLDTPAQEAILSLLDRLKKENVTVMVATHDLEQAANHFDRIMLLNHRIIAFGNPDRVLQTNNLLRAYGGRLRSANGENILTVDDCCDDGEHDHNH
;
A
#
# COMPACT_ATOMS: atom_id res chain seq x y z
N MET A 1 -15.36 -12.45 12.22
CA MET A 1 -14.35 -11.97 13.18
C MET A 1 -13.13 -12.87 13.01
N TYR A 2 -12.05 -12.33 12.46
CA TYR A 2 -10.80 -13.06 12.28
C TYR A 2 -10.18 -13.28 13.68
N PRO A 3 -9.67 -14.48 14.02
CA PRO A 3 -8.94 -14.68 15.25
C PRO A 3 -7.60 -13.93 15.13
N HIS A 4 -7.52 -12.76 15.75
CA HIS A 4 -6.23 -12.07 15.90
C HIS A 4 -5.35 -12.88 16.86
N THR A 5 -4.08 -13.03 16.52
CA THR A 5 -3.08 -13.48 17.47
C THR A 5 -3.05 -12.46 18.60
N ASP A 6 -3.10 -12.91 19.88
CA ASP A 6 -3.02 -12.03 21.06
C ASP A 6 -1.68 -11.29 21.09
N HIS A 7 -1.60 -10.15 20.38
CA HIS A 7 -0.50 -9.21 20.48
C HIS A 7 -0.73 -8.25 21.66
N GLN A 8 0.33 -7.88 22.37
CA GLN A 8 0.22 -6.91 23.46
C GLN A 8 -0.21 -5.55 22.89
N THR A 9 -1.42 -5.12 23.15
CA THR A 9 -2.07 -3.88 22.65
C THR A 9 -1.33 -2.57 22.99
N SER A 10 -0.23 -2.61 23.73
CA SER A 10 0.58 -1.44 24.08
C SER A 10 1.76 -1.17 23.15
N GLN A 11 2.09 -2.08 22.22
CA GLN A 11 3.18 -1.91 21.26
C GLN A 11 2.66 -1.44 19.89
N PRO A 12 3.44 -0.64 19.15
CA PRO A 12 3.08 -0.28 17.79
C PRO A 12 3.04 -1.53 16.89
N ILE A 13 2.07 -1.58 15.97
CA ILE A 13 1.99 -2.65 14.97
C ILE A 13 3.22 -2.62 14.05
N LEU A 14 3.72 -1.43 13.74
CA LEU A 14 4.93 -1.20 12.95
C LEU A 14 5.81 -0.16 13.65
N ASP A 15 7.06 -0.52 13.88
CA ASP A 15 8.11 0.37 14.38
C ASP A 15 9.31 0.35 13.44
N VAL A 16 9.63 1.50 12.86
CA VAL A 16 10.73 1.70 11.92
C VAL A 16 11.72 2.67 12.52
N GLN A 17 12.98 2.26 12.66
CA GLN A 17 14.02 3.04 13.30
C GLN A 17 15.24 3.21 12.40
N HIS A 18 15.58 4.48 12.07
CA HIS A 18 16.75 4.87 11.29
C HIS A 18 16.95 4.08 9.99
N LEU A 19 15.81 3.70 9.36
CA LEU A 19 15.80 2.88 8.15
C LEU A 19 16.43 3.65 7.00
N SER A 20 17.44 3.04 6.36
CA SER A 20 17.99 3.52 5.09
C SER A 20 18.08 2.39 4.08
N PHE A 21 17.84 2.74 2.81
CA PHE A 21 17.97 1.81 1.70
C PHE A 21 18.62 2.47 0.49
N ARG A 22 19.55 1.75 -0.17
CA ARG A 22 20.29 2.25 -1.34
C ARG A 22 20.13 1.31 -2.53
N TYR A 23 19.92 1.92 -3.71
CA TYR A 23 20.12 1.25 -5.00
C TYR A 23 21.43 1.75 -5.62
N ASN A 24 22.36 0.84 -5.92
CA ASN A 24 23.64 1.18 -6.57
C ASN A 24 24.37 2.36 -5.88
N GLY A 25 24.35 2.42 -4.57
CA GLY A 25 25.00 3.47 -3.79
C GLY A 25 24.17 4.75 -3.56
N LEU A 26 23.09 4.96 -4.31
CA LEU A 26 22.19 6.11 -4.16
C LEU A 26 21.08 5.80 -3.14
N PHE A 27 20.81 6.75 -2.26
CA PHE A 27 19.73 6.61 -1.29
C PHE A 27 18.36 6.67 -1.97
N ALA A 28 17.58 5.60 -1.85
CA ALA A 28 16.15 5.60 -2.10
C ALA A 28 15.35 5.94 -0.85
N LEU A 29 15.89 5.57 0.33
CA LEU A 29 15.38 5.94 1.65
C LEU A 29 16.57 6.32 2.53
N GLU A 30 16.43 7.39 3.30
CA GLU A 30 17.49 7.90 4.16
C GLU A 30 16.93 8.31 5.52
N ASP A 31 17.37 7.60 6.57
CA ASP A 31 17.06 7.89 7.98
C ASP A 31 15.54 7.99 8.27
N ILE A 32 14.78 6.99 7.85
CA ILE A 32 13.34 6.92 8.05
C ILE A 32 13.04 6.38 9.44
N THR A 33 12.34 7.16 10.25
CA THR A 33 11.90 6.77 11.60
C THR A 33 10.44 7.13 11.80
N PHE A 34 9.58 6.14 12.07
CA PHE A 34 8.16 6.32 12.41
C PHE A 34 7.58 5.07 13.05
N HIS A 35 6.40 5.20 13.64
CA HIS A 35 5.63 4.09 14.16
C HIS A 35 4.15 4.22 13.81
N LEU A 36 3.47 3.07 13.72
CA LEU A 36 2.02 2.97 13.50
C LEU A 36 1.39 2.15 14.62
N HIS A 37 0.17 2.54 14.96
CA HIS A 37 -0.70 1.77 15.85
C HIS A 37 -1.76 1.01 15.05
N GLU A 38 -2.41 0.08 15.71
CA GLU A 38 -3.50 -0.70 15.12
C GLU A 38 -4.64 0.20 14.62
N SER A 39 -5.30 -0.22 13.55
CA SER A 39 -6.46 0.46 12.95
C SER A 39 -6.19 1.87 12.38
N GLU A 40 -4.92 2.29 12.25
CA GLU A 40 -4.58 3.54 11.56
C GLU A 40 -4.64 3.36 10.04
N ARG A 41 -5.16 4.39 9.34
CA ARG A 41 -5.06 4.52 7.88
C ARG A 41 -4.08 5.63 7.56
N VAL A 42 -2.99 5.29 6.90
CA VAL A 42 -1.91 6.22 6.58
C VAL A 42 -1.74 6.33 5.07
N ALA A 43 -1.81 7.55 4.54
CA ALA A 43 -1.39 7.83 3.17
C ALA A 43 0.11 8.19 3.15
N VAL A 44 0.87 7.54 2.27
CA VAL A 44 2.26 7.91 1.97
C VAL A 44 2.26 8.67 0.65
N VAL A 45 2.50 9.98 0.72
CA VAL A 45 2.47 10.88 -0.43
C VAL A 45 3.86 11.44 -0.71
N GLY A 46 4.12 11.79 -1.97
CA GLY A 46 5.39 12.35 -2.40
C GLY A 46 5.58 12.20 -3.92
N PRO A 47 6.56 12.89 -4.50
CA PRO A 47 6.82 12.87 -5.93
C PRO A 47 7.19 11.47 -6.44
N ASN A 48 7.19 11.30 -7.78
CA ASN A 48 7.70 10.09 -8.41
C ASN A 48 9.19 9.94 -8.06
N GLY A 49 9.59 8.70 -7.69
CA GLY A 49 10.95 8.44 -7.22
C GLY A 49 11.20 8.78 -5.74
N ALA A 50 10.24 9.29 -4.97
CA ALA A 50 10.39 9.64 -3.55
C ALA A 50 10.72 8.47 -2.61
N GLY A 51 10.63 7.22 -3.09
CA GLY A 51 10.92 6.02 -2.30
C GLY A 51 9.67 5.33 -1.71
N LYS A 52 8.45 5.72 -2.08
CA LYS A 52 7.20 5.14 -1.56
C LYS A 52 7.14 3.62 -1.69
N SER A 53 7.26 3.10 -2.92
CA SER A 53 7.27 1.65 -3.19
C SER A 53 8.45 0.93 -2.54
N THR A 54 9.62 1.60 -2.44
CA THR A 54 10.80 1.06 -1.77
C THR A 54 10.54 0.91 -0.27
N LEU A 55 9.91 1.90 0.36
CA LEU A 55 9.51 1.83 1.77
C LEU A 55 8.62 0.60 2.01
N PHE A 56 7.60 0.40 1.19
CA PHE A 56 6.70 -0.75 1.33
C PHE A 56 7.41 -2.08 1.12
N LYS A 57 8.31 -2.17 0.14
CA LYS A 57 9.10 -3.39 -0.10
C LYS A 57 10.06 -3.71 1.06
N VAL A 58 10.64 -2.69 1.69
CA VAL A 58 11.51 -2.91 2.85
C VAL A 58 10.68 -3.28 4.08
N VAL A 59 9.58 -2.56 4.36
CA VAL A 59 8.69 -2.86 5.50
C VAL A 59 8.08 -4.24 5.39
N SER A 60 7.69 -4.68 4.18
CA SER A 60 7.16 -6.04 3.96
C SER A 60 8.22 -7.14 3.97
N GLY A 61 9.50 -6.80 4.06
CA GLY A 61 10.59 -7.77 4.05
C GLY A 61 10.96 -8.30 2.65
N VAL A 62 10.40 -7.75 1.58
CA VAL A 62 10.77 -8.07 0.19
C VAL A 62 12.20 -7.62 -0.12
N LEU A 63 12.60 -6.47 0.44
CA LEU A 63 13.96 -5.95 0.34
C LEU A 63 14.57 -5.85 1.74
N PRO A 64 15.82 -6.32 1.96
CA PRO A 64 16.50 -6.11 3.22
C PRO A 64 16.94 -4.64 3.34
N PRO A 65 16.84 -3.98 4.50
CA PRO A 65 17.36 -2.63 4.69
C PRO A 65 18.88 -2.59 4.53
N THR A 66 19.42 -1.45 4.07
CA THR A 66 20.87 -1.20 4.08
C THR A 66 21.36 -0.92 5.51
N SER A 67 20.57 -0.17 6.30
CA SER A 67 20.78 0.08 7.72
C SER A 67 19.46 0.41 8.42
N GLY A 68 19.46 0.39 9.75
CA GLY A 68 18.26 0.60 10.56
C GLY A 68 17.48 -0.68 10.79
N GLU A 69 16.34 -0.56 11.44
CA GLU A 69 15.50 -1.68 11.85
C GLU A 69 14.03 -1.46 11.50
N VAL A 70 13.35 -2.57 11.18
CA VAL A 70 11.91 -2.63 11.01
C VAL A 70 11.40 -3.73 11.93
N ASN A 71 10.50 -3.39 12.83
CA ASN A 71 9.86 -4.33 13.73
C ASN A 71 8.34 -4.28 13.56
N ILE A 72 7.71 -5.46 13.56
CA ILE A 72 6.29 -5.65 13.41
C ILE A 72 5.82 -6.45 14.60
N PHE A 73 4.93 -5.88 15.41
CA PHE A 73 4.57 -6.43 16.72
C PHE A 73 5.82 -6.83 17.53
N GLY A 74 6.86 -5.97 17.51
CA GLY A 74 8.12 -6.21 18.23
C GLY A 74 9.04 -7.27 17.63
N SER A 75 8.77 -7.79 16.44
CA SER A 75 9.58 -8.81 15.75
C SER A 75 9.98 -8.35 14.35
N ARG A 76 11.09 -8.90 13.81
CA ARG A 76 11.53 -8.56 12.45
C ARG A 76 10.55 -9.03 11.38
N PRO A 77 10.44 -8.37 10.19
CA PRO A 77 9.46 -8.69 9.14
C PRO A 77 9.54 -10.11 8.57
N HIS A 78 10.69 -10.79 8.68
CA HIS A 78 10.88 -12.13 8.12
C HIS A 78 10.02 -13.17 8.85
N GLY A 79 9.05 -13.72 8.12
CA GLY A 79 8.17 -14.79 8.62
C GLY A 79 6.84 -14.33 9.21
N HIS A 80 6.57 -13.02 9.24
CA HIS A 80 5.27 -12.51 9.68
C HIS A 80 4.19 -12.69 8.60
N VAL A 81 3.21 -13.53 8.92
CA VAL A 81 2.03 -13.74 8.06
C VAL A 81 1.06 -12.56 8.14
N CYS A 82 1.21 -11.70 9.17
CA CYS A 82 0.30 -10.58 9.44
C CYS A 82 0.51 -9.36 8.54
N ILE A 83 1.49 -9.35 7.61
CA ILE A 83 1.68 -8.28 6.63
C ILE A 83 1.32 -8.75 5.23
N ALA A 84 0.54 -7.94 4.51
CA ALA A 84 0.33 -8.09 3.08
C ALA A 84 0.86 -6.88 2.32
N TYR A 85 1.66 -7.14 1.29
CA TYR A 85 2.05 -6.14 0.30
C TYR A 85 1.26 -6.35 -0.99
N ILE A 86 0.57 -5.30 -1.42
CA ILE A 86 -0.20 -5.24 -2.65
C ILE A 86 0.55 -4.30 -3.61
N PRO A 87 1.22 -4.86 -4.63
CA PRO A 87 2.01 -4.07 -5.58
C PRO A 87 1.11 -3.30 -6.54
N GLN A 88 1.69 -2.33 -7.22
CA GLN A 88 1.04 -1.62 -8.31
C GLN A 88 0.61 -2.58 -9.43
N ARG A 89 -0.57 -2.36 -10.01
CA ARG A 89 -1.17 -3.24 -11.04
C ARG A 89 -0.27 -3.48 -12.25
N SER A 90 0.52 -2.51 -12.66
CA SER A 90 1.48 -2.62 -13.78
C SER A 90 2.57 -3.67 -13.56
N GLN A 91 2.79 -4.14 -12.34
CA GLN A 91 3.79 -5.16 -11.99
C GLN A 91 3.24 -6.58 -12.02
N VAL A 92 1.95 -6.77 -12.36
CA VAL A 92 1.27 -8.06 -12.33
C VAL A 92 1.08 -8.59 -13.74
N ASP A 93 1.42 -9.87 -13.95
CA ASP A 93 1.08 -10.57 -15.20
C ASP A 93 -0.38 -11.04 -15.17
N TRP A 94 -1.25 -10.28 -15.81
CA TRP A 94 -2.68 -10.56 -15.89
C TRP A 94 -3.03 -11.70 -16.84
N ASN A 95 -2.10 -12.16 -17.70
CA ASN A 95 -2.32 -13.28 -18.60
C ASN A 95 -2.01 -14.64 -17.95
N PHE A 96 -1.57 -14.64 -16.71
CA PHE A 96 -1.33 -15.88 -15.97
C PHE A 96 -2.64 -16.67 -15.81
N PRO A 97 -2.69 -17.97 -16.18
CA PRO A 97 -3.93 -18.73 -16.29
C PRO A 97 -4.42 -19.23 -14.92
N VAL A 98 -4.86 -18.31 -14.06
CA VAL A 98 -5.44 -18.61 -12.74
C VAL A 98 -6.79 -17.91 -12.59
N ASN A 99 -7.65 -18.48 -11.77
CA ASN A 99 -8.92 -17.83 -11.41
C ASN A 99 -8.80 -16.98 -10.14
N VAL A 100 -9.84 -16.22 -9.85
CA VAL A 100 -9.91 -15.30 -8.71
C VAL A 100 -9.73 -16.05 -7.39
N ALA A 101 -10.43 -17.19 -7.21
CA ALA A 101 -10.33 -17.98 -5.98
C ALA A 101 -8.93 -18.55 -5.76
N ASP A 102 -8.23 -18.95 -6.84
CA ASP A 102 -6.84 -19.43 -6.76
C ASP A 102 -5.91 -18.33 -6.25
N VAL A 103 -6.05 -17.09 -6.77
CA VAL A 103 -5.24 -15.96 -6.31
C VAL A 103 -5.51 -15.65 -4.84
N VAL A 104 -6.77 -15.68 -4.42
CA VAL A 104 -7.13 -15.44 -3.01
C VAL A 104 -6.58 -16.58 -2.12
N MET A 105 -6.65 -17.84 -2.59
CA MET A 105 -6.06 -19.00 -1.90
C MET A 105 -4.55 -18.88 -1.73
N MET A 106 -3.83 -18.22 -2.66
CA MET A 106 -2.39 -17.96 -2.48
C MET A 106 -2.10 -17.16 -1.18
N GLY A 107 -3.06 -16.39 -0.65
CA GLY A 107 -2.94 -15.75 0.66
C GLY A 107 -2.76 -16.77 1.80
N ARG A 108 -3.24 -18.02 1.64
CA ARG A 108 -3.10 -19.08 2.64
C ARG A 108 -1.77 -19.84 2.56
N SER A 109 -0.97 -19.65 1.49
CA SER A 109 0.23 -20.44 1.21
C SER A 109 1.22 -20.50 2.36
N ALA A 110 1.45 -19.36 3.04
CA ALA A 110 2.37 -19.28 4.17
C ALA A 110 1.92 -20.12 5.38
N LYS A 111 0.59 -20.28 5.57
CA LYS A 111 0.00 -21.07 6.67
C LYS A 111 -0.15 -22.54 6.31
N LEU A 112 -0.30 -22.86 5.02
CA LEU A 112 -0.40 -24.23 4.54
C LEU A 112 0.96 -24.94 4.56
N GLY A 113 2.04 -24.22 4.29
CA GLY A 113 3.36 -24.83 4.10
C GLY A 113 3.51 -25.55 2.74
N PRO A 114 4.72 -25.95 2.36
CA PRO A 114 5.07 -26.32 0.98
C PRO A 114 4.50 -27.65 0.47
N LEU A 115 3.97 -28.52 1.35
CA LEU A 115 3.52 -29.87 1.00
C LEU A 115 2.06 -30.14 1.36
N ASN A 116 1.35 -29.18 1.91
CA ASN A 116 -0.03 -29.36 2.35
C ASN A 116 -1.03 -28.82 1.33
N TRP A 117 -2.09 -29.57 1.11
CA TRP A 117 -3.23 -29.15 0.31
C TRP A 117 -4.18 -28.28 1.14
N PRO A 118 -4.90 -27.34 0.52
CA PRO A 118 -5.91 -26.54 1.20
C PRO A 118 -7.01 -27.43 1.82
N HIS A 119 -7.30 -27.19 3.08
CA HIS A 119 -8.39 -27.84 3.80
C HIS A 119 -9.68 -27.02 3.71
N LYS A 120 -10.81 -27.59 4.14
CA LYS A 120 -12.09 -26.89 4.18
C LYS A 120 -11.98 -25.51 4.88
N LYS A 121 -11.27 -25.44 6.00
CA LYS A 121 -11.06 -24.19 6.73
C LYS A 121 -10.38 -23.10 5.88
N ASP A 122 -9.46 -23.46 5.00
CA ASP A 122 -8.78 -22.48 4.13
C ASP A 122 -9.73 -21.94 3.07
N TRP A 123 -10.60 -22.79 2.53
CA TRP A 123 -11.67 -22.37 1.63
C TRP A 123 -12.71 -21.48 2.33
N ASP A 124 -13.01 -21.72 3.60
CA ASP A 124 -13.90 -20.85 4.38
C ASP A 124 -13.32 -19.43 4.49
N TYR A 125 -12.00 -19.28 4.68
CA TYR A 125 -11.31 -17.98 4.66
C TYR A 125 -11.37 -17.32 3.27
N VAL A 126 -11.16 -18.08 2.20
CA VAL A 126 -11.24 -17.57 0.82
C VAL A 126 -12.64 -17.07 0.49
N HIS A 127 -13.66 -17.86 0.81
CA HIS A 127 -15.05 -17.46 0.57
C HIS A 127 -15.43 -16.20 1.35
N HIS A 128 -15.07 -16.13 2.64
CA HIS A 128 -15.33 -14.96 3.44
C HIS A 128 -14.59 -13.71 2.92
N ALA A 129 -13.32 -13.86 2.50
CA ALA A 129 -12.57 -12.76 1.90
C ALA A 129 -13.21 -12.27 0.60
N LEU A 130 -13.67 -13.19 -0.27
CA LEU A 130 -14.37 -12.85 -1.53
C LEU A 130 -15.70 -12.16 -1.26
N GLU A 131 -16.46 -12.60 -0.26
CA GLU A 131 -17.71 -11.96 0.18
C GLU A 131 -17.44 -10.54 0.69
N THR A 132 -16.42 -10.34 1.52
CA THR A 132 -16.04 -9.03 2.08
C THR A 132 -15.75 -8.01 0.97
N VAL A 133 -15.12 -8.43 -0.13
CA VAL A 133 -14.78 -7.55 -1.27
C VAL A 133 -15.80 -7.60 -2.41
N GLU A 134 -16.94 -8.28 -2.24
CA GLU A 134 -18.01 -8.39 -3.22
C GLU A 134 -17.56 -9.01 -4.56
N LEU A 135 -16.81 -10.12 -4.49
CA LEU A 135 -16.32 -10.87 -5.65
C LEU A 135 -16.73 -12.35 -5.63
N SER A 136 -17.68 -12.76 -4.77
CA SER A 136 -18.12 -14.17 -4.66
C SER A 136 -18.57 -14.75 -5.99
N ASP A 137 -19.35 -14.01 -6.78
CA ASP A 137 -19.88 -14.46 -8.07
C ASP A 137 -18.79 -14.56 -9.16
N LEU A 138 -17.63 -13.97 -8.92
CA LEU A 138 -16.49 -13.96 -9.85
C LEU A 138 -15.40 -14.94 -9.45
N ALA A 139 -15.60 -15.75 -8.41
CA ALA A 139 -14.58 -16.66 -7.86
C ALA A 139 -13.93 -17.58 -8.90
N SER A 140 -14.70 -18.07 -9.87
CA SER A 140 -14.25 -18.96 -10.94
C SER A 140 -13.76 -18.25 -12.21
N TYR A 141 -13.88 -16.91 -12.30
CA TYR A 141 -13.45 -16.14 -13.47
C TYR A 141 -11.92 -16.06 -13.53
N GLN A 142 -11.37 -16.02 -14.75
CA GLN A 142 -9.96 -15.75 -14.96
C GLN A 142 -9.62 -14.31 -14.57
N ILE A 143 -8.43 -14.07 -14.01
CA ILE A 143 -8.04 -12.74 -13.53
C ILE A 143 -7.99 -11.68 -14.63
N ASN A 144 -7.74 -12.06 -15.89
CA ASN A 144 -7.76 -11.16 -17.04
C ASN A 144 -9.15 -10.71 -17.48
N GLN A 145 -10.20 -11.36 -17.00
CA GLN A 145 -11.60 -10.99 -17.27
C GLN A 145 -12.13 -9.92 -16.32
N LEU A 146 -11.37 -9.61 -15.27
CA LEU A 146 -11.75 -8.64 -14.25
C LEU A 146 -11.50 -7.20 -14.70
N SER A 147 -12.42 -6.28 -14.33
CA SER A 147 -12.15 -4.85 -14.39
C SER A 147 -11.01 -4.43 -13.45
N GLY A 148 -10.44 -3.24 -13.65
CA GLY A 148 -9.39 -2.74 -12.77
C GLY A 148 -9.74 -2.68 -11.29
N GLY A 149 -10.94 -2.21 -10.97
CA GLY A 149 -11.41 -2.19 -9.59
C GLY A 149 -11.64 -3.59 -9.01
N GLN A 150 -12.12 -4.56 -9.82
CA GLN A 150 -12.26 -5.95 -9.40
C GLN A 150 -10.90 -6.60 -9.15
N GLN A 151 -9.89 -6.34 -10.00
CA GLN A 151 -8.52 -6.80 -9.81
C GLN A 151 -7.93 -6.29 -8.49
N GLN A 152 -8.14 -5.01 -8.19
CA GLN A 152 -7.67 -4.43 -6.93
C GLN A 152 -8.36 -5.05 -5.71
N ARG A 153 -9.69 -5.24 -5.78
CA ARG A 153 -10.46 -5.91 -4.72
C ARG A 153 -10.02 -7.37 -4.52
N MET A 154 -9.67 -8.09 -5.59
CA MET A 154 -9.11 -9.45 -5.50
C MET A 154 -7.81 -9.49 -4.70
N PHE A 155 -6.89 -8.52 -4.89
CA PHE A 155 -5.66 -8.47 -4.08
C PHE A 155 -5.94 -8.14 -2.62
N ILE A 156 -6.93 -7.30 -2.34
CA ILE A 156 -7.38 -7.05 -0.96
C ILE A 156 -7.96 -8.34 -0.36
N ALA A 157 -8.78 -9.10 -1.12
CA ALA A 157 -9.28 -10.40 -0.68
C ALA A 157 -8.16 -11.40 -0.37
N ARG A 158 -7.11 -11.44 -1.21
CA ARG A 158 -5.91 -12.25 -0.94
C ARG A 158 -5.26 -11.88 0.39
N ALA A 159 -5.12 -10.58 0.68
CA ALA A 159 -4.56 -10.09 1.93
C ALA A 159 -5.45 -10.44 3.14
N LEU A 160 -6.78 -10.37 2.98
CA LEU A 160 -7.74 -10.80 4.01
C LEU A 160 -7.66 -12.31 4.25
N ALA A 161 -7.60 -13.13 3.20
CA ALA A 161 -7.42 -14.57 3.33
C ALA A 161 -6.10 -14.95 4.03
N GLN A 162 -5.06 -14.13 3.89
CA GLN A 162 -3.81 -14.25 4.63
C GLN A 162 -3.99 -13.92 6.12
N GLU A 163 -5.10 -13.31 6.53
CA GLU A 163 -5.34 -12.72 7.86
C GLU A 163 -4.32 -11.61 8.17
N ALA A 164 -4.05 -10.75 7.18
CA ALA A 164 -3.13 -9.64 7.33
C ALA A 164 -3.71 -8.56 8.26
N GLU A 165 -2.93 -8.14 9.25
CA GLU A 165 -3.26 -7.07 10.20
C GLU A 165 -2.69 -5.71 9.73
N LEU A 166 -1.65 -5.75 8.87
CA LEU A 166 -1.07 -4.61 8.19
C LEU A 166 -1.08 -4.83 6.67
N MET A 167 -1.77 -3.94 5.94
CA MET A 167 -1.80 -3.93 4.48
C MET A 167 -1.02 -2.73 3.94
N LEU A 168 -0.05 -3.00 3.06
CA LEU A 168 0.74 -2.01 2.35
C LEU A 168 0.31 -2.01 0.89
N MET A 169 -0.30 -0.93 0.40
CA MET A 169 -0.87 -0.85 -0.95
C MET A 169 -0.16 0.21 -1.78
N ASP A 170 0.44 -0.20 -2.87
CA ASP A 170 1.19 0.69 -3.76
C ASP A 170 0.29 1.19 -4.90
N GLU A 171 -0.13 2.46 -4.84
CA GLU A 171 -1.01 3.14 -5.78
C GLU A 171 -2.30 2.37 -6.13
N PRO A 172 -3.09 1.92 -5.14
CA PRO A 172 -4.23 1.03 -5.37
C PRO A 172 -5.39 1.66 -6.14
N LEU A 173 -5.44 2.98 -6.24
CA LEU A 173 -6.52 3.74 -6.87
C LEU A 173 -6.11 4.26 -8.26
N ASN A 174 -4.84 4.08 -8.65
CA ASN A 174 -4.32 4.60 -9.91
C ASN A 174 -4.95 3.89 -11.12
N GLY A 175 -5.39 4.68 -12.10
CA GLY A 175 -5.99 4.19 -13.35
C GLY A 175 -7.38 3.56 -13.17
N LEU A 176 -8.05 3.81 -12.05
CA LEU A 176 -9.44 3.41 -11.81
C LEU A 176 -10.38 4.58 -12.06
N ASP A 177 -11.60 4.27 -12.51
CA ASP A 177 -12.69 5.23 -12.56
C ASP A 177 -13.20 5.61 -11.17
N THR A 178 -13.89 6.73 -11.04
CA THR A 178 -14.38 7.26 -9.76
C THR A 178 -15.23 6.26 -8.98
N PRO A 179 -16.19 5.51 -9.57
CA PRO A 179 -16.97 4.52 -8.83
C PRO A 179 -16.10 3.39 -8.25
N ALA A 180 -15.08 2.93 -8.97
CA ALA A 180 -14.17 1.89 -8.47
C ALA A 180 -13.27 2.42 -7.35
N GLN A 181 -12.81 3.67 -7.43
CA GLN A 181 -12.06 4.32 -6.36
C GLN A 181 -12.89 4.44 -5.08
N GLU A 182 -14.13 4.93 -5.18
CA GLU A 182 -15.06 5.04 -4.05
C GLU A 182 -15.35 3.68 -3.39
N ALA A 183 -15.53 2.63 -4.20
CA ALA A 183 -15.74 1.28 -3.69
C ALA A 183 -14.53 0.78 -2.89
N ILE A 184 -13.30 1.05 -3.33
CA ILE A 184 -12.08 0.68 -2.61
C ILE A 184 -11.95 1.52 -1.32
N LEU A 185 -12.17 2.83 -1.36
CA LEU A 185 -12.12 3.68 -0.17
C LEU A 185 -13.14 3.24 0.88
N SER A 186 -14.38 2.92 0.47
CA SER A 186 -15.40 2.36 1.37
C SER A 186 -14.98 1.00 1.96
N LEU A 187 -14.27 0.17 1.17
CA LEU A 187 -13.71 -1.08 1.68
C LEU A 187 -12.62 -0.82 2.73
N LEU A 188 -11.73 0.15 2.52
CA LEU A 188 -10.72 0.54 3.52
C LEU A 188 -11.37 1.03 4.83
N ASP A 189 -12.51 1.73 4.76
CA ASP A 189 -13.28 2.14 5.94
C ASP A 189 -13.85 0.95 6.72
N ARG A 190 -14.28 -0.10 6.01
CA ARG A 190 -14.73 -1.36 6.65
C ARG A 190 -13.57 -2.08 7.32
N LEU A 191 -12.42 -2.19 6.64
CA LEU A 191 -11.22 -2.85 7.17
C LEU A 191 -10.71 -2.19 8.45
N LYS A 192 -10.77 -0.86 8.54
CA LYS A 192 -10.44 -0.14 9.77
C LYS A 192 -11.32 -0.57 10.95
N LYS A 193 -12.63 -0.80 10.72
CA LYS A 193 -13.56 -1.27 11.76
C LYS A 193 -13.26 -2.71 12.20
N GLU A 194 -12.57 -3.47 11.36
CA GLU A 194 -12.10 -4.83 11.64
C GLU A 194 -10.65 -4.87 12.19
N ASN A 195 -10.15 -3.72 12.65
CA ASN A 195 -8.81 -3.52 13.20
C ASN A 195 -7.65 -3.81 12.22
N VAL A 196 -7.89 -3.73 10.90
CA VAL A 196 -6.82 -3.81 9.91
C VAL A 196 -6.17 -2.44 9.74
N THR A 197 -4.86 -2.38 9.91
CA THR A 197 -4.04 -1.18 9.67
C THR A 197 -3.67 -1.12 8.19
N VAL A 198 -3.78 0.06 7.59
CA VAL A 198 -3.54 0.22 6.15
C VAL A 198 -2.57 1.37 5.89
N MET A 199 -1.52 1.12 5.08
CA MET A 199 -0.70 2.16 4.46
C MET A 199 -0.93 2.15 2.95
N VAL A 200 -1.22 3.31 2.38
CA VAL A 200 -1.45 3.49 0.94
C VAL A 200 -0.47 4.49 0.37
N ALA A 201 0.34 4.10 -0.61
CA ALA A 201 1.10 5.04 -1.40
C ALA A 201 0.18 5.65 -2.46
N THR A 202 0.16 6.98 -2.54
CA THR A 202 -0.60 7.73 -3.55
C THR A 202 0.13 9.01 -3.92
N HIS A 203 -0.17 9.57 -5.09
CA HIS A 203 0.26 10.91 -5.49
C HIS A 203 -0.87 11.94 -5.35
N ASP A 204 -2.09 11.50 -5.07
CA ASP A 204 -3.27 12.35 -4.90
C ASP A 204 -3.35 12.90 -3.47
N LEU A 205 -3.04 14.20 -3.33
CA LEU A 205 -3.02 14.90 -2.03
C LEU A 205 -4.42 15.16 -1.49
N GLU A 206 -5.39 15.42 -2.37
CA GLU A 206 -6.78 15.68 -1.97
C GLU A 206 -7.43 14.41 -1.43
N GLN A 207 -7.26 13.30 -2.14
CA GLN A 207 -7.73 12.00 -1.71
C GLN A 207 -7.07 11.57 -0.39
N ALA A 208 -5.76 11.82 -0.23
CA ALA A 208 -5.04 11.56 1.00
C ALA A 208 -5.59 12.39 2.18
N ALA A 209 -5.90 13.67 1.95
CA ALA A 209 -6.45 14.55 2.99
C ALA A 209 -7.84 14.13 3.46
N ASN A 210 -8.70 13.67 2.53
CA ASN A 210 -10.10 13.41 2.81
C ASN A 210 -10.38 12.02 3.41
N HIS A 211 -9.51 11.03 3.13
CA HIS A 211 -9.82 9.62 3.44
C HIS A 211 -8.84 8.95 4.41
N PHE A 212 -7.77 9.61 4.84
CA PHE A 212 -6.76 9.00 5.70
C PHE A 212 -6.62 9.74 7.04
N ASP A 213 -6.35 8.98 8.10
CA ASP A 213 -6.22 9.53 9.45
C ASP A 213 -4.92 10.31 9.63
N ARG A 214 -3.86 9.85 8.95
CA ARG A 214 -2.52 10.46 8.96
C ARG A 214 -1.93 10.43 7.56
N ILE A 215 -1.04 11.40 7.30
CA ILE A 215 -0.27 11.48 6.06
C ILE A 215 1.22 11.44 6.40
N MET A 216 1.98 10.67 5.61
CA MET A 216 3.44 10.71 5.57
C MET A 216 3.85 11.38 4.26
N LEU A 217 4.46 12.55 4.35
CA LEU A 217 5.04 13.24 3.20
C LEU A 217 6.50 12.80 3.06
N LEU A 218 6.78 12.04 1.99
CA LEU A 218 8.05 11.37 1.74
C LEU A 218 8.76 11.97 0.52
N ASN A 219 10.06 12.24 0.65
CA ASN A 219 10.98 12.46 -0.46
C ASN A 219 12.37 11.99 -0.02
N HIS A 220 12.68 10.71 -0.22
CA HIS A 220 13.82 9.96 0.32
C HIS A 220 13.93 9.99 1.86
N ARG A 221 13.46 11.06 2.49
CA ARG A 221 13.30 11.25 3.94
C ARG A 221 11.86 11.60 4.27
N ILE A 222 11.46 11.40 5.51
CA ILE A 222 10.17 11.92 5.98
C ILE A 222 10.28 13.43 6.13
N ILE A 223 9.52 14.17 5.32
CA ILE A 223 9.44 15.63 5.39
C ILE A 223 8.51 16.06 6.52
N ALA A 224 7.36 15.37 6.63
CA ALA A 224 6.38 15.54 7.69
C ALA A 224 5.55 14.27 7.86
N PHE A 225 5.06 13.99 9.07
CA PHE A 225 4.19 12.85 9.35
C PHE A 225 3.19 13.22 10.45
N GLY A 226 1.91 12.98 10.23
CA GLY A 226 0.85 13.25 11.19
C GLY A 226 -0.49 13.60 10.56
N ASN A 227 -1.25 14.46 11.23
CA ASN A 227 -2.57 14.90 10.77
C ASN A 227 -2.47 15.64 9.41
N PRO A 228 -3.41 15.40 8.46
CA PRO A 228 -3.41 16.00 7.13
C PRO A 228 -3.20 17.52 7.13
N ASP A 229 -3.93 18.27 7.94
CA ASP A 229 -3.87 19.74 7.98
C ASP A 229 -2.48 20.28 8.34
N ARG A 230 -1.72 19.54 9.15
CA ARG A 230 -0.36 19.92 9.54
C ARG A 230 0.68 19.49 8.51
N VAL A 231 0.47 18.35 7.89
CA VAL A 231 1.42 17.79 6.92
C VAL A 231 1.35 18.51 5.59
N LEU A 232 0.15 18.81 5.10
CA LEU A 232 -0.08 19.42 3.77
C LEU A 232 0.09 20.96 3.76
N GLN A 233 0.84 21.52 4.72
CA GLN A 233 1.19 22.95 4.70
C GLN A 233 2.14 23.27 3.53
N THR A 234 1.98 24.44 2.95
CA THR A 234 2.75 24.94 1.79
C THR A 234 4.26 24.72 1.95
N ASN A 235 4.84 25.02 3.12
CA ASN A 235 6.26 24.86 3.36
C ASN A 235 6.72 23.38 3.26
N ASN A 236 5.93 22.44 3.75
CA ASN A 236 6.24 21.01 3.66
C ASN A 236 6.14 20.53 2.21
N LEU A 237 5.09 20.97 1.48
CA LEU A 237 4.88 20.64 0.08
C LEU A 237 6.02 21.18 -0.80
N LEU A 238 6.45 22.43 -0.57
CA LEU A 238 7.60 23.02 -1.29
C LEU A 238 8.89 22.22 -1.03
N ARG A 239 9.11 21.73 0.20
CA ARG A 239 10.27 20.88 0.53
C ARG A 239 10.20 19.52 -0.14
N ALA A 240 9.01 18.93 -0.26
CA ALA A 240 8.82 17.62 -0.86
C ALA A 240 8.90 17.66 -2.39
N TYR A 241 8.26 18.64 -3.03
CA TYR A 241 8.08 18.72 -4.49
C TYR A 241 8.99 19.72 -5.19
N GLY A 242 9.74 20.56 -4.44
CA GLY A 242 10.80 21.39 -4.99
C GLY A 242 10.34 22.43 -6.00
N GLY A 243 9.39 23.31 -5.69
CA GLY A 243 8.97 24.42 -6.55
C GLY A 243 8.18 24.03 -7.82
N ARG A 244 7.89 22.75 -8.02
CA ARG A 244 7.03 22.22 -9.10
C ARG A 244 5.53 22.32 -8.79
N LEU A 245 5.18 23.07 -7.77
CA LEU A 245 3.79 23.26 -7.34
C LEU A 245 3.21 24.48 -8.04
N ARG A 246 2.11 24.31 -8.77
CA ARG A 246 1.30 25.44 -9.29
C ARG A 246 0.03 25.55 -8.46
N SER A 247 -0.33 26.77 -8.08
CA SER A 247 -1.64 27.05 -7.49
C SER A 247 -2.68 27.07 -8.59
N ALA A 248 -3.67 26.19 -8.52
CA ALA A 248 -4.83 26.24 -9.41
C ALA A 248 -5.90 27.13 -8.78
N ASN A 249 -6.30 28.20 -9.52
CA ASN A 249 -7.48 29.03 -9.26
C ASN A 249 -7.62 29.71 -7.89
N GLY A 250 -6.55 30.36 -7.36
CA GLY A 250 -6.72 31.35 -6.26
C GLY A 250 -7.21 30.81 -4.90
N GLU A 251 -7.61 29.58 -4.81
CA GLU A 251 -7.80 28.78 -3.59
C GLU A 251 -6.64 27.82 -3.49
N ASN A 252 -6.16 27.51 -2.28
CA ASN A 252 -4.94 26.76 -2.00
C ASN A 252 -4.96 25.26 -2.45
N ILE A 253 -5.46 25.00 -3.64
CA ILE A 253 -5.40 23.70 -4.29
C ILE A 253 -4.09 23.65 -5.08
N LEU A 254 -3.13 22.91 -4.58
CA LEU A 254 -1.83 22.70 -5.20
C LEU A 254 -1.92 21.47 -6.11
N THR A 255 -1.77 21.67 -7.42
CA THR A 255 -1.64 20.57 -8.40
C THR A 255 -0.16 20.31 -8.69
N VAL A 256 0.21 19.05 -8.84
CA VAL A 256 1.53 18.61 -9.27
C VAL A 256 1.49 18.40 -10.78
N ASP A 257 2.28 19.15 -11.55
CA ASP A 257 2.43 18.89 -12.99
C ASP A 257 3.36 17.68 -13.19
N ASP A 258 2.85 16.60 -13.77
CA ASP A 258 3.67 15.52 -14.34
C ASP A 258 4.30 16.06 -15.64
N CYS A 259 5.55 16.53 -15.57
CA CYS A 259 6.32 16.83 -16.78
C CYS A 259 6.70 15.53 -17.47
N CYS A 260 6.04 15.20 -18.57
CA CYS A 260 6.60 14.33 -19.60
C CYS A 260 7.86 15.01 -20.14
N ASP A 261 8.99 14.36 -19.96
CA ASP A 261 10.28 14.78 -20.54
C ASP A 261 10.25 14.37 -22.04
N ASP A 262 9.64 15.23 -22.88
CA ASP A 262 9.76 15.14 -24.33
C ASP A 262 11.18 15.60 -24.70
N GLY A 263 12.08 14.61 -24.77
CA GLY A 263 13.42 14.80 -25.32
C GLY A 263 13.31 15.18 -26.80
N GLU A 264 13.39 16.46 -27.10
CA GLU A 264 13.68 16.96 -28.45
C GLU A 264 15.06 16.44 -28.87
N HIS A 265 15.07 15.42 -29.72
CA HIS A 265 16.23 15.09 -30.54
C HIS A 265 16.32 16.10 -31.70
N ASP A 266 17.11 17.13 -31.50
CA ASP A 266 17.60 17.98 -32.56
C ASP A 266 18.49 17.14 -33.51
N HIS A 267 17.93 16.80 -34.67
CA HIS A 267 18.71 16.38 -35.82
C HIS A 267 19.09 17.61 -36.63
N ASN A 268 20.33 18.07 -36.49
CA ASN A 268 20.98 18.90 -37.47
C ASN A 268 22.33 18.32 -37.91
N HIS A 269 22.37 18.06 -39.20
CA HIS A 269 23.49 17.74 -40.13
C HIS A 269 24.10 16.35 -40.09
#